data_2b01876b6dc5a6c1f7e4777110faf71c
#
_entry.id   2b01876b6dc5a6c1f7e4777110faf71c
#
_cell.length_a   1.000
_cell.length_b   1.000
_cell.length_c   1.000
_cell.angle_alpha   90.00
_cell.angle_beta   90.00
_cell.angle_gamma   90.00
#
_symmetry.space_group_name_H-M   'P 1'
#
loop_
_entity.id
_entity.type
_entity.pdbx_description
1 polymer ?
#
loop_
_entity_poly.entity_id
_entity_poly.type
_entity_poly.pdbx_seq_one_letter_code
_entity_poly.pdbx_strand_id
1 'polypeptide(L)'
;MTFYLVKAKPKKERLETLKDELNSGKISRMRPFGKALQYSLENARIDNENRDYALWIEEDYCSPPLAMEREGVLDQYFNDISVERVDSEEDAWNSINDKPRLWGKE
;
A
#
# COMPACT_ATOMS: atom_id res chain seq x y z
N MET A 1 -3.07 4.18 17.77
CA MET A 1 -2.83 3.62 16.45
C MET A 1 -1.65 4.32 15.80
N THR A 2 -1.01 3.65 14.90
CA THR A 2 0.19 4.17 14.26
C THR A 2 0.00 4.13 12.75
N PHE A 3 0.46 5.20 12.09
CA PHE A 3 0.37 5.30 10.64
C PHE A 3 1.77 5.36 10.05
N TYR A 4 1.91 4.74 8.88
CA TYR A 4 3.19 4.67 8.19
C TYR A 4 3.04 5.08 6.75
N LEU A 5 4.04 5.79 6.24
CA LEU A 5 4.21 5.95 4.80
C LEU A 5 4.97 4.73 4.31
N VAL A 6 4.38 3.99 3.39
CA VAL A 6 4.98 2.78 2.86
C VAL A 6 5.50 3.07 1.46
N LYS A 7 6.73 2.64 1.19
CA LYS A 7 7.33 2.75 -0.13
C LYS A 7 7.78 1.36 -0.54
N ALA A 8 7.31 0.90 -1.70
CA ALA A 8 7.58 -0.47 -2.12
C ALA A 8 7.64 -0.55 -3.64
N LYS A 9 8.43 -1.48 -4.14
CA LYS A 9 8.60 -1.65 -5.57
C LYS A 9 7.67 -2.75 -6.07
N PRO A 10 6.64 -2.41 -6.87
CA PRO A 10 5.73 -3.43 -7.37
C PRO A 10 6.46 -4.43 -8.27
N LYS A 11 6.08 -5.70 -8.14
CA LYS A 11 6.50 -6.71 -9.09
C LYS A 11 5.60 -6.55 -10.29
N LYS A 12 6.13 -5.99 -11.38
CA LYS A 12 5.29 -5.57 -12.50
C LYS A 12 4.47 -6.70 -13.07
N GLU A 13 5.05 -7.91 -13.10
CA GLU A 13 4.34 -9.06 -13.64
C GLU A 13 3.21 -9.52 -12.73
N ARG A 14 3.13 -9.00 -11.51
CA ARG A 14 2.09 -9.38 -10.56
C ARG A 14 1.03 -8.32 -10.36
N LEU A 15 1.19 -7.16 -10.96
CA LEU A 15 0.26 -6.04 -10.70
C LEU A 15 -1.17 -6.34 -11.13
N GLU A 16 -1.33 -7.02 -12.26
CA GLU A 16 -2.68 -7.33 -12.72
C GLU A 16 -3.35 -8.32 -11.78
N THR A 17 -2.60 -9.31 -11.28
CA THR A 17 -3.14 -10.24 -10.31
C THR A 17 -3.58 -9.52 -9.04
N LEU A 18 -2.76 -8.58 -8.57
CA LEU A 18 -3.12 -7.79 -7.38
C LEU A 18 -4.40 -7.00 -7.63
N LYS A 19 -4.51 -6.37 -8.80
CA LYS A 19 -5.72 -5.61 -9.13
C LYS A 19 -6.95 -6.52 -9.12
N ASP A 20 -6.82 -7.73 -9.66
CA ASP A 20 -7.93 -8.66 -9.65
C ASP A 20 -8.34 -9.04 -8.22
N GLU A 21 -7.38 -9.23 -7.33
CA GLU A 21 -7.69 -9.57 -5.96
C GLU A 21 -8.34 -8.41 -5.22
N LEU A 22 -7.91 -7.19 -5.51
CA LEU A 22 -8.57 -6.03 -4.94
C LEU A 22 -10.02 -5.93 -5.42
N ASN A 23 -10.23 -6.11 -6.72
CA ASN A 23 -11.57 -5.97 -7.29
C ASN A 23 -12.51 -7.06 -6.84
N SER A 24 -12.00 -8.25 -6.55
CA SER A 24 -12.85 -9.37 -6.13
C SER A 24 -13.24 -9.32 -4.66
N GLY A 25 -12.60 -8.44 -3.89
CA GLY A 25 -12.84 -8.36 -2.45
C GLY A 25 -12.05 -9.36 -1.64
N LYS A 26 -11.15 -10.12 -2.27
CA LYS A 26 -10.39 -11.12 -1.53
C LYS A 26 -9.56 -10.49 -0.43
N ILE A 27 -8.91 -9.36 -0.72
CA ILE A 27 -8.06 -8.71 0.26
C ILE A 27 -8.92 -8.07 1.35
N SER A 28 -10.02 -7.41 0.99
CA SER A 28 -10.84 -6.73 1.98
C SER A 28 -11.46 -7.69 2.99
N ARG A 29 -11.57 -8.98 2.64
CA ARG A 29 -12.13 -9.97 3.56
C ARG A 29 -11.11 -10.55 4.52
N MET A 30 -9.82 -10.26 4.33
CA MET A 30 -8.80 -10.73 5.25
C MET A 30 -8.91 -10.02 6.59
N ARG A 31 -8.64 -10.73 7.66
CA ARG A 31 -8.74 -10.16 8.99
C ARG A 31 -7.40 -10.21 9.68
N PRO A 32 -7.09 -9.21 10.47
CA PRO A 32 -7.88 -8.00 10.79
C PRO A 32 -7.61 -6.83 9.85
N PHE A 33 -6.63 -6.96 8.94
CA PHE A 33 -6.10 -5.80 8.21
C PHE A 33 -6.75 -5.54 6.85
N GLY A 34 -7.63 -6.44 6.41
CA GLY A 34 -8.04 -6.45 5.00
C GLY A 34 -8.66 -5.16 4.49
N LYS A 35 -9.61 -4.58 5.25
CA LYS A 35 -10.29 -3.38 4.76
C LYS A 35 -9.35 -2.20 4.67
N ALA A 36 -8.49 -2.02 5.68
CA ALA A 36 -7.55 -0.92 5.66
C ALA A 36 -6.54 -1.09 4.54
N LEU A 37 -6.04 -2.30 4.34
CA LEU A 37 -5.09 -2.56 3.28
C LEU A 37 -5.72 -2.35 1.90
N GLN A 38 -6.96 -2.81 1.73
CA GLN A 38 -7.68 -2.60 0.48
C GLN A 38 -7.75 -1.12 0.13
N TYR A 39 -8.18 -0.30 1.09
CA TYR A 39 -8.28 1.13 0.87
C TYR A 39 -6.92 1.73 0.49
N SER A 40 -5.89 1.34 1.23
CA SER A 40 -4.56 1.89 1.00
C SER A 40 -4.03 1.54 -0.38
N LEU A 41 -4.19 0.28 -0.79
CA LEU A 41 -3.68 -0.15 -2.07
C LEU A 41 -4.47 0.44 -3.23
N GLU A 42 -5.80 0.61 -3.06
CA GLU A 42 -6.60 1.23 -4.10
C GLU A 42 -6.23 2.69 -4.33
N ASN A 43 -5.70 3.34 -3.31
CA ASN A 43 -5.33 4.75 -3.38
C ASN A 43 -3.83 4.96 -3.48
N ALA A 44 -3.07 3.90 -3.74
CA ALA A 44 -1.62 4.00 -3.84
C ALA A 44 -1.20 4.90 -4.99
N ARG A 45 -0.05 5.54 -4.83
CA ARG A 45 0.48 6.49 -5.79
C ARG A 45 1.83 6.02 -6.31
N ILE A 46 2.25 6.59 -7.44
CA ILE A 46 3.57 6.33 -7.99
C ILE A 46 4.50 7.44 -7.50
N ASP A 47 5.69 7.06 -7.03
CA ASP A 47 6.67 8.01 -6.55
C ASP A 47 7.23 8.81 -7.74
N ASN A 48 7.09 10.15 -7.70
CA ASN A 48 7.59 11.00 -8.78
C ASN A 48 9.09 10.89 -8.95
N GLU A 49 9.79 10.70 -7.86
CA GLU A 49 11.25 10.70 -7.89
C GLU A 49 11.82 9.38 -8.34
N ASN A 50 11.09 8.30 -8.11
CA ASN A 50 11.50 6.99 -8.57
C ASN A 50 10.26 6.21 -8.97
N ARG A 51 9.94 6.26 -10.25
CA ARG A 51 8.68 5.73 -10.76
C ARG A 51 8.56 4.21 -10.69
N ASP A 52 9.63 3.53 -10.27
CA ASP A 52 9.55 2.10 -10.01
C ASP A 52 8.89 1.80 -8.67
N TYR A 53 8.66 2.80 -7.83
CA TYR A 53 8.13 2.60 -6.49
C TYR A 53 6.73 3.14 -6.33
N ALA A 54 5.94 2.45 -5.51
CA ALA A 54 4.61 2.89 -5.12
C ALA A 54 4.63 3.41 -3.70
N LEU A 55 3.70 4.32 -3.39
CA LEU A 55 3.59 4.93 -2.07
C LEU A 55 2.15 4.82 -1.60
N TRP A 56 1.97 4.53 -0.31
CA TRP A 56 0.64 4.60 0.30
C TRP A 56 0.79 4.78 1.80
N ILE A 57 -0.34 5.07 2.47
CA ILE A 57 -0.35 5.24 3.91
C ILE A 57 -1.09 4.05 4.52
N GLU A 58 -0.50 3.46 5.55
CA GLU A 58 -1.05 2.27 6.18
C GLU A 58 -1.20 2.48 7.67
N GLU A 59 -2.34 2.05 8.21
CA GLU A 59 -2.55 2.00 9.64
C GLU A 59 -2.14 0.62 10.13
N ASP A 60 -1.35 0.56 11.21
CA ASP A 60 -0.85 -0.74 11.65
C ASP A 60 -0.53 -0.75 13.13
N TYR A 61 -0.62 -1.94 13.70
CA TYR A 61 -0.32 -2.19 15.11
C TYR A 61 0.77 -3.24 15.27
N CYS A 62 1.28 -3.79 14.19
CA CYS A 62 2.22 -4.91 14.26
C CYS A 62 3.62 -4.48 14.65
N SER A 63 4.37 -5.43 15.19
CA SER A 63 5.79 -5.26 15.47
C SER A 63 6.50 -6.50 14.95
N PRO A 64 7.32 -6.37 13.90
CA PRO A 64 7.63 -5.14 13.16
C PRO A 64 6.43 -4.62 12.35
N PRO A 65 6.50 -3.36 11.89
CA PRO A 65 5.37 -2.78 11.16
C PRO A 65 4.99 -3.60 9.94
N LEU A 66 3.68 -3.74 9.73
CA LEU A 66 3.10 -4.42 8.58
C LEU A 66 3.39 -5.92 8.52
N ALA A 67 3.75 -6.53 9.65
CA ALA A 67 4.13 -7.94 9.64
C ALA A 67 3.05 -8.84 9.03
N MET A 68 1.79 -8.65 9.43
CA MET A 68 0.70 -9.48 8.91
C MET A 68 0.39 -9.14 7.46
N GLU A 69 0.40 -7.84 7.12
CA GLU A 69 0.14 -7.41 5.76
C GLU A 69 1.20 -7.94 4.80
N ARG A 70 2.46 -7.92 5.24
CA ARG A 70 3.54 -8.42 4.39
C ARG A 70 3.40 -9.91 4.15
N GLU A 71 3.16 -10.67 5.21
CA GLU A 71 3.06 -12.12 5.06
C GLU A 71 1.85 -12.51 4.24
N GLY A 72 0.71 -11.86 4.47
CA GLY A 72 -0.52 -12.24 3.80
C GLY A 72 -0.64 -11.75 2.38
N VAL A 73 -0.07 -10.59 2.07
CA VAL A 73 -0.31 -9.96 0.78
C VAL A 73 0.96 -9.36 0.18
N LEU A 74 1.61 -8.44 0.91
CA LEU A 74 2.55 -7.52 0.27
C LEU A 74 3.78 -8.20 -0.30
N ASP A 75 4.30 -9.23 0.38
CA ASP A 75 5.51 -9.89 -0.10
C ASP A 75 5.29 -10.61 -1.43
N GLN A 76 4.03 -10.92 -1.76
CA GLN A 76 3.74 -11.56 -3.03
C GLN A 76 3.80 -10.57 -4.20
N TYR A 77 3.57 -9.29 -3.93
CA TYR A 77 3.38 -8.31 -4.99
C TYR A 77 4.41 -7.20 -4.99
N PHE A 78 5.21 -7.07 -3.94
CA PHE A 78 6.16 -5.96 -3.82
C PHE A 78 7.52 -6.44 -3.34
N ASN A 79 8.57 -5.73 -3.79
CA ASN A 79 9.92 -5.87 -3.29
C ASN A 79 10.32 -4.57 -2.59
N ASP A 80 11.39 -4.62 -1.83
CA ASP A 80 12.01 -3.44 -1.23
C ASP A 80 11.01 -2.59 -0.44
N ILE A 81 10.24 -3.24 0.42
CA ILE A 81 9.24 -2.57 1.21
C ILE A 81 9.91 -1.83 2.36
N SER A 82 9.67 -0.54 2.47
CA SER A 82 10.16 0.23 3.59
C SER A 82 9.02 1.06 4.17
N VAL A 83 9.13 1.41 5.45
CA VAL A 83 8.09 2.15 6.14
C VAL A 83 8.72 3.31 6.90
N GLU A 84 7.96 4.39 7.00
CA GLU A 84 8.37 5.56 7.77
C GLU A 84 7.17 6.01 8.58
N ARG A 85 7.34 6.12 9.89
CA ARG A 85 6.25 6.54 10.75
C ARG A 85 5.84 7.97 10.45
N VAL A 86 4.53 8.23 10.40
CA VAL A 86 4.01 9.57 10.17
C VAL A 86 3.10 9.94 11.33
N ASP A 87 2.94 11.25 11.54
CA ASP A 87 2.19 11.74 12.69
C ASP A 87 0.69 11.79 12.42
N SER A 88 0.29 12.01 11.18
CA SER A 88 -1.11 12.20 10.85
C SER A 88 -1.43 11.50 9.55
N GLU A 89 -2.49 10.68 9.58
CA GLU A 89 -2.92 10.00 8.36
C GLU A 89 -3.33 11.00 7.29
N GLU A 90 -4.08 12.02 7.68
CA GLU A 90 -4.56 13.00 6.72
C GLU A 90 -3.41 13.76 6.08
N ASP A 91 -2.48 14.23 6.89
CA ASP A 91 -1.34 14.97 6.36
C ASP A 91 -0.49 14.10 5.45
N ALA A 92 -0.34 12.84 5.80
CA ALA A 92 0.47 11.92 5.00
C ALA A 92 -0.17 11.69 3.64
N TRP A 93 -1.49 11.43 3.59
CA TRP A 93 -2.17 11.27 2.31
C TRP A 93 -2.07 12.55 1.49
N ASN A 94 -2.22 13.70 2.14
CA ASN A 94 -2.13 14.98 1.42
C ASN A 94 -0.75 15.18 0.81
N SER A 95 0.28 14.64 1.43
CA SER A 95 1.64 14.81 0.92
C SER A 95 1.88 14.02 -0.36
N ILE A 96 1.05 13.03 -0.67
CA ILE A 96 1.25 12.21 -1.88
C ILE A 96 0.06 12.28 -2.84
N ASN A 97 -1.00 13.01 -2.51
CA ASN A 97 -2.22 12.93 -3.32
C ASN A 97 -2.10 13.65 -4.66
N ASP A 98 -1.05 14.42 -4.89
CA ASP A 98 -0.81 15.03 -6.19
C ASP A 98 0.03 14.15 -7.12
N LYS A 99 0.48 13.00 -6.63
CA LYS A 99 1.26 12.09 -7.46
C LYS A 99 0.34 11.20 -8.28
N PRO A 100 0.83 10.63 -9.39
CA PRO A 100 -0.01 9.76 -10.23
C PRO A 100 -0.50 8.56 -9.46
N ARG A 101 -1.69 8.08 -9.80
CA ARG A 101 -2.23 6.88 -9.17
C ARG A 101 -1.54 5.64 -9.72
N LEU A 102 -1.32 4.66 -8.83
CA LEU A 102 -0.69 3.40 -9.24
C LEU A 102 -1.54 2.67 -10.28
N TRP A 103 -2.86 2.71 -10.12
CA TRP A 103 -3.77 1.93 -10.96
C TRP A 103 -4.20 2.66 -12.22
N GLY A 104 -3.44 3.67 -12.60
CA GLY A 104 -3.67 4.35 -13.84
C GLY A 104 -4.65 5.46 -13.71
N LYS A 105 -5.17 5.88 -14.85
CA LYS A 105 -5.92 6.97 -14.93
C LYS A 105 -7.11 6.96 -14.14
N GLU A 106 -7.59 7.95 -13.96
CA GLU A 106 -8.71 8.07 -13.27
C GLU A 106 -9.65 8.88 -13.89
#